data_ffbbce88edf503a80499f99d708bdd03
#
_entry.id   ffbbce88edf503a80499f99d708bdd03
#
_cell.length_a   1.000
_cell.length_b   1.000
_cell.length_c   1.000
_cell.angle_alpha   90.00
_cell.angle_beta   90.00
_cell.angle_gamma   90.00
#
_symmetry.space_group_name_H-M   'P 1'
#
loop_
_entity.id
_entity.type
_entity.pdbx_description
1 polymer ?
#
loop_
_entity_poly.entity_id
_entity_poly.type
_entity_poly.pdbx_seq_one_letter_code
_entity_poly.pdbx_strand_id
1 'polypeptide(L)'
;MAEPLFDPTPSELRVRDGGRVLRVSYAGGMTVEIAAERLRAATPSADKSAAPAGVTIVDVETIGNYAARFSFSDGHNTGLYTWKLLRELAEG
;
A
#
# COMPACT_ATOMS: atom_id res chain seq x y z
N MET A 1 -13.92 18.98 -16.51
CA MET A 1 -13.41 19.15 -15.16
C MET A 1 -11.95 18.73 -15.11
N ALA A 2 -11.11 19.54 -14.51
CA ALA A 2 -9.70 19.22 -14.44
C ALA A 2 -9.43 18.10 -13.44
N GLU A 3 -8.58 17.18 -13.81
CA GLU A 3 -8.12 16.16 -12.89
C GLU A 3 -7.13 16.76 -11.90
N PRO A 4 -7.06 16.26 -10.67
CA PRO A 4 -6.03 16.71 -9.76
C PRO A 4 -4.66 16.34 -10.32
N LEU A 5 -3.68 17.21 -10.09
CA LEU A 5 -2.33 16.99 -10.57
C LEU A 5 -1.63 15.84 -9.83
N PHE A 6 -2.13 15.46 -8.67
CA PHE A 6 -1.56 14.38 -7.88
C PHE A 6 -2.68 13.71 -7.11
N ASP A 7 -2.42 12.50 -6.69
CA ASP A 7 -3.43 11.71 -5.99
C ASP A 7 -3.63 12.22 -4.57
N PRO A 8 -4.84 12.06 -4.02
CA PRO A 8 -5.09 12.52 -2.66
C PRO A 8 -4.23 11.74 -1.66
N THR A 9 -3.77 12.47 -0.66
CA THR A 9 -3.00 11.88 0.43
C THR A 9 -3.97 11.14 1.36
N PRO A 10 -3.70 9.89 1.69
CA PRO A 10 -4.54 9.19 2.67
C PRO A 10 -4.51 9.87 4.01
N SER A 11 -5.64 9.85 4.70
CA SER A 11 -5.73 10.37 6.06
C SER A 11 -5.26 9.33 7.07
N GLU A 12 -5.34 8.04 6.73
CA GLU A 12 -4.92 6.97 7.63
C GLU A 12 -4.59 5.72 6.84
N LEU A 13 -3.54 5.02 7.28
CA LEU A 13 -3.20 3.69 6.81
C LEU A 13 -3.31 2.75 7.99
N ARG A 14 -4.14 1.70 7.87
CA ARG A 14 -4.35 0.77 8.97
C ARG A 14 -4.20 -0.66 8.48
N VAL A 15 -3.34 -1.41 9.17
CA VAL A 15 -3.15 -2.83 8.89
C VAL A 15 -4.22 -3.59 9.68
N ARG A 16 -4.94 -4.50 9.01
CA ARG A 16 -6.03 -5.25 9.61
C ARG A 16 -5.87 -6.73 9.36
N ASP A 17 -6.65 -7.52 10.06
CA ASP A 17 -6.71 -8.99 9.90
C ASP A 17 -5.35 -9.65 10.06
N GLY A 18 -4.62 -9.23 11.11
CA GLY A 18 -3.32 -9.82 11.40
C GLY A 18 -2.28 -9.55 10.34
N GLY A 19 -2.41 -8.44 9.62
CA GLY A 19 -1.44 -8.06 8.60
C GLY A 19 -1.83 -8.47 7.20
N ARG A 20 -3.00 -9.06 7.01
CA ARG A 20 -3.41 -9.57 5.69
C ARG A 20 -3.97 -8.50 4.78
N VAL A 21 -4.47 -7.39 5.35
CA VAL A 21 -5.16 -6.34 4.60
C VAL A 21 -4.67 -4.99 5.06
N LEU A 22 -4.45 -4.09 4.10
CA LEU A 22 -4.21 -2.68 4.37
C LEU A 22 -5.49 -1.92 4.08
N ARG A 23 -5.99 -1.17 5.06
CA ARG A 23 -7.10 -0.24 4.84
C ARG A 23 -6.54 1.16 4.66
N VAL A 24 -6.90 1.80 3.57
CA VAL A 24 -6.49 3.17 3.27
C VAL A 24 -7.71 4.05 3.40
N SER A 25 -7.66 5.04 4.28
CA SER A 25 -8.75 5.98 4.49
C SER A 25 -8.38 7.33 3.91
N TYR A 26 -9.37 8.00 3.34
CA TYR A 26 -9.20 9.33 2.74
C TYR A 26 -10.16 10.31 3.38
N ALA A 27 -9.81 11.59 3.30
CA ALA A 27 -10.73 12.64 3.72
C ALA A 27 -12.04 12.50 2.96
N GLY A 28 -13.15 12.77 3.63
CA GLY A 28 -14.46 12.60 3.03
C GLY A 28 -15.10 11.25 3.28
N GLY A 29 -14.42 10.37 3.99
CA GLY A 29 -15.00 9.10 4.41
C GLY A 29 -14.77 7.94 3.46
N MET A 30 -14.06 8.13 2.35
CA MET A 30 -13.80 7.04 1.43
C MET A 30 -12.71 6.15 2.01
N THR A 31 -12.93 4.83 1.95
CA THR A 31 -11.92 3.86 2.35
C THR A 31 -11.79 2.78 1.27
N VAL A 32 -10.59 2.24 1.15
CA VAL A 32 -10.33 1.13 0.24
C VAL A 32 -9.48 0.11 0.99
N GLU A 33 -9.50 -1.13 0.52
CA GLU A 33 -8.71 -2.20 1.13
C GLU A 33 -7.89 -2.90 0.07
N ILE A 34 -6.65 -3.23 0.43
CA ILE A 34 -5.71 -3.89 -0.46
C ILE A 34 -5.12 -5.08 0.27
N ALA A 35 -5.18 -6.26 -0.33
CA ALA A 35 -4.61 -7.45 0.27
C ALA A 35 -3.09 -7.35 0.33
N ALA A 36 -2.49 -7.86 1.41
CA ALA A 36 -1.05 -7.83 1.58
C ALA A 36 -0.33 -8.55 0.45
N GLU A 37 -0.88 -9.65 -0.03
CA GLU A 37 -0.28 -10.38 -1.16
C GLU A 37 -0.25 -9.53 -2.41
N ARG A 38 -1.29 -8.73 -2.63
CA ARG A 38 -1.33 -7.85 -3.79
C ARG A 38 -0.30 -6.73 -3.66
N LEU A 39 -0.17 -6.14 -2.47
CA LEU A 39 0.86 -5.13 -2.22
C LEU A 39 2.25 -5.70 -2.47
N ARG A 40 2.52 -6.88 -1.93
CA ARG A 40 3.84 -7.50 -2.06
C ARG A 40 4.16 -7.83 -3.51
N ALA A 41 3.18 -8.32 -4.26
CA ALA A 41 3.38 -8.68 -5.66
C ALA A 41 3.64 -7.45 -6.54
N ALA A 42 3.13 -6.30 -6.13
CA ALA A 42 3.26 -5.05 -6.89
C ALA A 42 4.44 -4.20 -6.46
N THR A 43 5.38 -4.78 -5.71
CA THR A 43 6.51 -4.02 -5.20
C THR A 43 7.19 -3.21 -6.32
N PRO A 44 7.44 -1.92 -6.11
CA PRO A 44 8.11 -1.11 -7.12
C PRO A 44 9.62 -1.31 -7.19
N SER A 45 10.17 -2.18 -6.35
CA SER A 45 11.60 -2.46 -6.40
C SER A 45 11.93 -3.33 -7.62
N ALA A 46 13.22 -3.45 -7.93
CA ALA A 46 13.66 -4.26 -9.06
C ALA A 46 13.44 -5.76 -8.84
N ASP A 47 13.28 -6.17 -7.61
CA ASP A 47 13.05 -7.58 -7.29
C ASP A 47 11.58 -7.91 -7.55
N LYS A 48 11.33 -8.69 -8.58
CA LYS A 48 10.00 -9.05 -9.01
C LYS A 48 9.61 -10.47 -8.60
N SER A 49 10.22 -10.99 -7.56
CA SER A 49 9.87 -12.34 -7.11
C SER A 49 8.40 -12.38 -6.70
N ALA A 50 7.77 -13.54 -6.90
CA ALA A 50 6.36 -13.71 -6.58
C ALA A 50 6.15 -13.60 -5.07
N ALA A 51 4.99 -13.06 -4.68
CA ALA A 51 4.63 -12.96 -3.28
C ALA A 51 4.40 -14.36 -2.70
N PRO A 52 4.97 -14.67 -1.53
CA PRO A 52 4.67 -15.94 -0.88
C PRO A 52 3.22 -15.98 -0.44
N ALA A 53 2.62 -17.16 -0.50
CA ALA A 53 1.27 -17.34 0.01
C ALA A 53 1.24 -17.02 1.50
N GLY A 54 0.21 -16.28 1.93
CA GLY A 54 0.07 -15.93 3.33
C GLY A 54 0.98 -14.81 3.81
N VAL A 55 1.63 -14.09 2.91
CA VAL A 55 2.46 -12.95 3.32
C VAL A 55 1.59 -11.91 4.02
N THR A 56 2.14 -11.30 5.08
CA THR A 56 1.43 -10.28 5.83
C THR A 56 2.28 -9.02 5.92
N ILE A 57 1.61 -7.90 6.23
CA ILE A 57 2.27 -6.63 6.49
C ILE A 57 2.65 -6.61 7.97
N VAL A 58 3.93 -6.41 8.27
CA VAL A 58 4.39 -6.38 9.66
C VAL A 58 4.70 -4.97 10.13
N ASP A 59 4.88 -4.02 9.20
CA ASP A 59 5.12 -2.64 9.58
C ASP A 59 4.79 -1.72 8.41
N VAL A 60 4.43 -0.47 8.74
CA VAL A 60 4.12 0.57 7.76
C VAL A 60 4.81 1.84 8.19
N GLU A 61 5.53 2.47 7.27
CA GLU A 61 6.21 3.72 7.55
C GLU A 61 5.87 4.72 6.45
N THR A 62 5.39 5.91 6.84
CA THR A 62 5.15 6.96 5.84
C THR A 62 6.47 7.67 5.53
N ILE A 63 6.67 7.96 4.25
CA ILE A 63 7.88 8.62 3.76
C ILE A 63 7.46 9.98 3.23
N GLY A 64 7.83 11.04 3.96
CA GLY A 64 7.37 12.37 3.61
C GLY A 64 5.85 12.41 3.58
N ASN A 65 5.28 13.08 2.59
CA ASN A 65 3.84 13.13 2.40
C ASN A 65 3.43 12.56 1.04
N TYR A 66 4.26 11.68 0.46
CA TYR A 66 4.01 11.21 -0.90
C TYR A 66 4.01 9.69 -1.05
N ALA A 67 4.44 8.95 -0.03
CA ALA A 67 4.59 7.50 -0.17
C ALA A 67 4.57 6.82 1.18
N ALA A 68 4.47 5.49 1.15
CA ALA A 68 4.64 4.65 2.33
C ALA A 68 5.54 3.49 1.97
N ARG A 69 6.25 2.98 2.98
CA ARG A 69 7.04 1.77 2.85
C ARG A 69 6.43 0.71 3.75
N PHE A 70 6.30 -0.48 3.21
CA PHE A 70 5.71 -1.61 3.95
C PHE A 70 6.79 -2.66 4.16
N SER A 71 6.82 -3.22 5.37
CA SER A 71 7.64 -4.38 5.67
C SER A 71 6.74 -5.59 5.69
N PHE A 72 7.16 -6.65 5.02
CA PHE A 72 6.35 -7.85 4.88
C PHE A 72 6.95 -9.01 5.67
N SER A 73 6.14 -10.00 5.97
CA SER A 73 6.56 -11.12 6.81
C SER A 73 7.67 -11.97 6.19
N ASP A 74 7.89 -11.84 4.88
CA ASP A 74 8.99 -12.53 4.21
C ASP A 74 10.31 -11.72 4.23
N GLY A 75 10.32 -10.60 4.95
CA GLY A 75 11.52 -9.75 5.06
C GLY A 75 11.67 -8.70 3.97
N HIS A 76 10.78 -8.66 3.00
CA HIS A 76 10.84 -7.68 1.91
C HIS A 76 10.39 -6.31 2.43
N ASN A 77 11.20 -5.28 2.24
CA ASN A 77 10.85 -3.95 2.75
C ASN A 77 11.46 -2.81 1.93
N THR A 78 11.81 -3.05 0.68
CA THR A 78 12.57 -2.09 -0.10
C THR A 78 11.76 -1.21 -1.03
N GLY A 79 10.47 -1.47 -1.22
CA GLY A 79 9.66 -0.70 -2.16
C GLY A 79 8.98 0.49 -1.51
N LEU A 80 8.98 1.62 -2.20
CA LEU A 80 8.18 2.77 -1.81
C LEU A 80 6.90 2.76 -2.64
N TYR A 81 5.77 2.83 -1.96
CA TYR A 81 4.46 2.81 -2.60
C TYR A 81 3.89 4.22 -2.55
N THR A 82 3.85 4.88 -3.70
CA THR A 82 3.25 6.22 -3.79
C THR A 82 1.75 6.13 -3.59
N TRP A 83 1.13 7.25 -3.26
CA TRP A 83 -0.33 7.28 -3.09
C TRP A 83 -1.03 6.88 -4.38
N LYS A 84 -0.45 7.25 -5.53
CA LYS A 84 -1.00 6.83 -6.81
C LYS A 84 -0.98 5.32 -6.98
N LEU A 85 0.13 4.68 -6.63
CA LEU A 85 0.25 3.23 -6.74
C LEU A 85 -0.76 2.53 -5.85
N LEU A 86 -0.92 3.01 -4.61
CA LEU A 86 -1.89 2.43 -3.70
C LEU A 86 -3.30 2.53 -4.25
N ARG A 87 -3.66 3.67 -4.85
CA ARG A 87 -4.97 3.82 -5.44
C ARG A 87 -5.17 2.87 -6.62
N GLU A 88 -4.15 2.73 -7.45
CA GLU A 88 -4.23 1.81 -8.58
C GLU A 88 -4.43 0.37 -8.13
N LEU A 89 -3.75 -0.03 -7.07
CA LEU A 89 -3.90 -1.38 -6.53
C LEU A 89 -5.28 -1.60 -5.95
N ALA A 90 -5.86 -0.58 -5.34
CA ALA A 90 -7.19 -0.68 -4.76
C ALA A 90 -8.26 -0.80 -5.83
N GLU A 91 -8.06 -0.17 -6.98
CA GLU A 91 -9.05 -0.17 -8.05
C GLU A 91 -8.98 -1.41 -8.93
N GLY A 92 -7.84 -1.97 -9.02
CA GLY A 92 -7.63 -3.03 -9.95
C GLY A 92 -7.38 -4.37 -9.39
#